data_189559163814746797f83283d92dc537
#
_entry.id   189559163814746797f83283d92dc537
#
_cell.length_a   1.000
_cell.length_b   1.000
_cell.length_c   1.000
_cell.angle_alpha   90.00
_cell.angle_beta   90.00
_cell.angle_gamma   90.00
#
_symmetry.space_group_name_H-M   'P 1'
#
loop_
_entity.id
_entity.type
_entity.pdbx_description
1 polymer ?
#
loop_
_entity_poly.entity_id
_entity_poly.type
_entity_poly.pdbx_seq_one_letter_code
_entity_poly.pdbx_strand_id
1 'polypeptide(L)'
;TVFDPDTVTEANIGRQLFSESELGLNKAVALVTRINRFFGFSWEAKRQCYPSGTSDSVLANIIITCTDTTRSRTGLWRFLKKHRERSYDDEKSPIYWMDFGNAQTTGQVLIGNVKSKIPQPSSTEYLPIPKMNVITEEVPYSTIREKDSGPSCSLAEALQKQDLFINSILAQTGCDILWRML
;
A
#
# COMPACT_ATOMS: atom_id res chain seq x y z
N THR A 1 -5.65 -4.82 -9.04
CA THR A 1 -6.80 -4.07 -8.48
C THR A 1 -6.30 -2.99 -7.52
N VAL A 2 -6.89 -1.79 -7.56
CA VAL A 2 -6.61 -0.66 -6.66
C VAL A 2 -7.84 -0.37 -5.82
N PHE A 3 -7.64 -0.19 -4.51
CA PHE A 3 -8.71 0.12 -3.54
C PHE A 3 -8.47 1.51 -2.95
N ASP A 4 -9.43 2.40 -3.04
CA ASP A 4 -9.42 3.70 -2.36
C ASP A 4 -10.86 4.21 -2.22
N PRO A 5 -11.36 4.49 -1.01
CA PRO A 5 -12.70 5.02 -0.82
C PRO A 5 -12.82 6.51 -1.10
N ASP A 6 -11.68 7.23 -1.12
CA ASP A 6 -11.64 8.69 -1.15
C ASP A 6 -11.97 9.27 -2.52
N THR A 7 -12.34 10.54 -2.52
CA THR A 7 -12.50 11.38 -3.71
C THR A 7 -11.37 12.40 -3.82
N VAL A 8 -11.12 12.84 -5.05
CA VAL A 8 -10.16 13.91 -5.33
C VAL A 8 -10.72 15.23 -4.82
N THR A 9 -9.93 15.95 -4.04
CA THR A 9 -10.24 17.28 -3.50
C THR A 9 -9.19 18.29 -3.94
N GLU A 10 -9.45 19.59 -3.79
CA GLU A 10 -8.48 20.66 -4.08
C GLU A 10 -7.16 20.46 -3.32
N ALA A 11 -7.21 19.98 -2.07
CA ALA A 11 -6.02 19.67 -1.27
C ALA A 11 -5.14 18.57 -1.87
N ASN A 12 -5.63 17.78 -2.80
CA ASN A 12 -4.86 16.75 -3.49
C ASN A 12 -4.14 17.29 -4.73
N ILE A 13 -4.70 18.33 -5.37
CA ILE A 13 -4.11 18.94 -6.55
C ILE A 13 -2.81 19.66 -6.16
N GLY A 14 -1.78 19.50 -6.97
CA GLY A 14 -0.47 20.13 -6.75
C GLY A 14 0.50 19.33 -5.88
N ARG A 15 0.03 18.37 -5.03
CA ARG A 15 0.92 17.48 -4.27
C ARG A 15 0.71 15.99 -4.57
N GLN A 16 -0.40 15.64 -5.15
CA GLN A 16 -0.69 14.31 -5.69
C GLN A 16 -0.92 14.46 -7.20
N LEU A 17 -0.79 13.36 -7.93
CA LEU A 17 -0.95 13.36 -9.39
C LEU A 17 -2.43 13.39 -9.80
N PHE A 18 -3.15 14.43 -9.40
CA PHE A 18 -4.52 14.69 -9.82
C PHE A 18 -4.64 16.07 -10.46
N SER A 19 -5.54 16.20 -11.42
CA SER A 19 -5.86 17.44 -12.13
C SER A 19 -7.20 18.03 -11.69
N GLU A 20 -7.43 19.30 -12.00
CA GLU A 20 -8.71 19.98 -11.73
C GLU A 20 -9.90 19.24 -12.36
N SER A 21 -9.72 18.65 -13.54
CA SER A 21 -10.78 17.89 -14.23
C SER A 21 -11.17 16.58 -13.50
N GLU A 22 -10.39 16.16 -12.52
CA GLU A 22 -10.64 14.96 -11.72
C GLU A 22 -11.28 15.27 -10.35
N LEU A 23 -11.52 16.56 -10.04
CA LEU A 23 -12.20 16.96 -8.80
C LEU A 23 -13.53 16.20 -8.62
N GLY A 24 -13.74 15.66 -7.43
CA GLY A 24 -14.93 14.89 -7.09
C GLY A 24 -14.94 13.44 -7.61
N LEU A 25 -14.01 13.04 -8.48
CA LEU A 25 -13.87 11.65 -8.87
C LEU A 25 -13.26 10.82 -7.74
N ASN A 26 -13.63 9.55 -7.65
CA ASN A 26 -12.95 8.63 -6.74
C ASN A 26 -11.48 8.47 -7.16
N LYS A 27 -10.55 8.50 -6.18
CA LYS A 27 -9.10 8.48 -6.44
C LYS A 27 -8.64 7.22 -7.17
N ALA A 28 -9.14 6.04 -6.77
CA ALA A 28 -8.79 4.80 -7.46
C ALA A 28 -9.27 4.80 -8.91
N VAL A 29 -10.48 5.29 -9.16
CA VAL A 29 -11.05 5.36 -10.52
C VAL A 29 -10.25 6.32 -11.41
N ALA A 30 -9.93 7.52 -10.92
CA ALA A 30 -9.15 8.51 -11.66
C ALA A 30 -7.78 7.94 -12.03
N LEU A 31 -7.06 7.36 -11.03
CA LEU A 31 -5.74 6.79 -11.22
C LEU A 31 -5.74 5.61 -12.20
N VAL A 32 -6.62 4.63 -11.97
CA VAL A 32 -6.70 3.41 -12.79
C VAL A 32 -7.10 3.73 -14.24
N THR A 33 -8.01 4.69 -14.43
CA THR A 33 -8.40 5.13 -15.78
C THR A 33 -7.19 5.67 -16.56
N ARG A 34 -6.37 6.50 -15.94
CA ARG A 34 -5.15 7.03 -16.56
C ARG A 34 -4.12 5.94 -16.87
N ILE A 35 -3.84 5.07 -15.90
CA ILE A 35 -2.90 3.95 -16.06
C ILE A 35 -3.34 3.04 -17.20
N ASN A 36 -4.59 2.62 -17.22
CA ASN A 36 -5.12 1.74 -18.26
C ASN A 36 -5.04 2.39 -19.63
N ARG A 37 -5.39 3.69 -19.74
CA ARG A 37 -5.34 4.43 -21.01
C ARG A 37 -3.90 4.60 -21.52
N PHE A 38 -2.95 4.87 -20.62
CA PHE A 38 -1.57 5.17 -21.02
C PHE A 38 -0.78 3.90 -21.38
N PHE A 39 -0.93 2.84 -20.54
CA PHE A 39 -0.14 1.62 -20.71
C PHE A 39 -0.90 0.46 -21.40
N GLY A 40 -2.17 0.62 -21.71
CA GLY A 40 -2.98 -0.44 -22.31
C GLY A 40 -3.31 -1.58 -21.30
N PHE A 41 -3.28 -1.28 -20.00
CA PHE A 41 -3.61 -2.26 -18.97
C PHE A 41 -5.13 -2.37 -18.74
N SER A 42 -5.53 -3.41 -18.02
CA SER A 42 -6.91 -3.69 -17.61
C SER A 42 -7.06 -3.76 -16.07
N TRP A 43 -6.46 -2.79 -15.37
CA TRP A 43 -6.57 -2.73 -13.92
C TRP A 43 -7.99 -2.39 -13.49
N GLU A 44 -8.38 -2.87 -12.30
CA GLU A 44 -9.68 -2.57 -11.69
C GLU A 44 -9.53 -1.55 -10.56
N ALA A 45 -10.53 -0.66 -10.45
CA ALA A 45 -10.70 0.27 -9.34
C ALA A 45 -11.86 -0.18 -8.44
N LYS A 46 -11.67 -0.17 -7.14
CA LYS A 46 -12.68 -0.45 -6.12
C LYS A 46 -12.82 0.76 -5.19
N ARG A 47 -14.02 1.35 -5.17
CA ARG A 47 -14.36 2.55 -4.36
C ARG A 47 -14.66 2.18 -2.90
N GLN A 48 -13.78 1.43 -2.28
CA GLN A 48 -13.98 0.94 -0.92
C GLN A 48 -12.66 0.72 -0.21
N CYS A 49 -12.70 0.67 1.12
CA CYS A 49 -11.55 0.26 1.91
C CYS A 49 -11.23 -1.22 1.67
N TYR A 50 -9.94 -1.57 1.74
CA TYR A 50 -9.47 -2.94 1.77
C TYR A 50 -9.01 -3.26 3.21
N PRO A 51 -9.36 -4.42 3.80
CA PRO A 51 -10.12 -5.55 3.26
C PRO A 51 -11.63 -5.53 3.56
N SER A 52 -12.24 -4.41 3.88
CA SER A 52 -13.64 -4.35 4.30
C SER A 52 -14.58 -4.89 3.23
N GLY A 53 -15.34 -5.92 3.56
CA GLY A 53 -16.30 -6.55 2.67
C GLY A 53 -15.71 -7.24 1.44
N THR A 54 -14.38 -7.40 1.40
CA THR A 54 -13.69 -8.06 0.29
C THR A 54 -13.77 -9.58 0.40
N SER A 55 -14.02 -10.21 -0.75
CA SER A 55 -13.90 -11.66 -0.86
C SER A 55 -12.43 -12.07 -1.05
N ASP A 56 -12.14 -13.33 -0.85
CA ASP A 56 -10.82 -13.92 -1.10
C ASP A 56 -10.35 -13.74 -2.56
N SER A 57 -11.27 -13.45 -3.48
CA SER A 57 -10.95 -13.26 -4.90
C SER A 57 -10.06 -12.05 -5.20
N VAL A 58 -9.89 -11.14 -4.25
CA VAL A 58 -9.02 -9.95 -4.40
C VAL A 58 -7.68 -10.07 -3.67
N LEU A 59 -7.38 -11.24 -3.12
CA LEU A 59 -6.05 -11.53 -2.61
C LEU A 59 -5.05 -11.68 -3.77
N ALA A 60 -3.81 -11.31 -3.52
CA ALA A 60 -2.70 -11.40 -4.46
C ALA A 60 -1.41 -11.81 -3.74
N ASN A 61 -0.40 -12.26 -4.48
CA ASN A 61 0.89 -12.65 -3.91
C ASN A 61 1.62 -11.46 -3.28
N ILE A 62 1.50 -10.28 -3.88
CA ILE A 62 2.08 -9.04 -3.36
C ILE A 62 0.94 -8.06 -3.05
N ILE A 63 0.88 -7.60 -1.82
CA ILE A 63 -0.07 -6.60 -1.37
C ILE A 63 0.72 -5.33 -1.02
N ILE A 64 0.31 -4.21 -1.60
CA ILE A 64 0.94 -2.90 -1.39
C ILE A 64 -0.05 -2.02 -0.66
N THR A 65 0.40 -1.37 0.41
CA THR A 65 -0.42 -0.42 1.17
C THR A 65 0.25 0.93 1.33
N CYS A 66 -0.57 1.99 1.18
CA CYS A 66 -0.20 3.39 1.37
C CYS A 66 -1.23 4.05 2.30
N THR A 67 -1.58 3.36 3.39
CA THR A 67 -2.61 3.82 4.33
C THR A 67 -2.01 4.76 5.37
N ASP A 68 -2.81 5.68 5.84
CA ASP A 68 -2.43 6.72 6.80
C ASP A 68 -2.69 6.33 8.28
N THR A 69 -3.44 5.25 8.53
CA THR A 69 -3.83 4.88 9.90
C THR A 69 -3.24 3.55 10.38
N THR A 70 -2.94 3.48 11.66
CA THR A 70 -2.51 2.25 12.36
C THR A 70 -3.64 1.21 12.37
N ARG A 71 -4.90 1.68 12.44
CA ARG A 71 -6.09 0.82 12.39
C ARG A 71 -6.19 0.06 11.08
N SER A 72 -5.92 0.72 9.96
CA SER A 72 -5.93 0.09 8.63
C SER A 72 -4.87 -1.01 8.54
N ARG A 73 -3.63 -0.72 8.98
CA ARG A 73 -2.53 -1.70 8.99
C ARG A 73 -2.82 -2.91 9.88
N THR A 74 -3.26 -2.67 11.10
CA THR A 74 -3.60 -3.76 12.04
C THR A 74 -4.81 -4.58 11.57
N GLY A 75 -5.79 -3.94 10.93
CA GLY A 75 -6.94 -4.59 10.31
C GLY A 75 -6.52 -5.49 9.15
N LEU A 76 -5.68 -4.98 8.27
CA LEU A 76 -5.11 -5.74 7.16
C LEU A 76 -4.30 -6.94 7.66
N TRP A 77 -3.40 -6.75 8.62
CA TRP A 77 -2.60 -7.85 9.16
C TRP A 77 -3.46 -8.98 9.74
N ARG A 78 -4.52 -8.62 10.44
CA ARG A 78 -5.48 -9.60 10.96
C ARG A 78 -6.17 -10.38 9.83
N PHE A 79 -6.49 -9.73 8.73
CA PHE A 79 -7.05 -10.37 7.54
C PHE A 79 -6.02 -11.28 6.86
N LEU A 80 -4.81 -10.81 6.58
CA LEU A 80 -3.76 -11.58 5.91
C LEU A 80 -3.36 -12.82 6.68
N LYS A 81 -3.29 -12.75 8.02
CA LYS A 81 -3.00 -13.91 8.87
C LYS A 81 -3.98 -15.07 8.71
N LYS A 82 -5.23 -14.82 8.35
CA LYS A 82 -6.22 -15.87 8.08
C LYS A 82 -5.93 -16.64 6.79
N HIS A 83 -5.19 -16.03 5.86
CA HIS A 83 -4.92 -16.58 4.53
C HIS A 83 -3.45 -16.96 4.31
N ARG A 84 -2.59 -16.76 5.30
CA ARG A 84 -1.14 -16.95 5.16
C ARG A 84 -0.70 -18.40 4.91
N GLU A 85 -1.54 -19.38 5.24
CA GLU A 85 -1.23 -20.81 5.08
C GLU A 85 -1.72 -21.38 3.73
N ARG A 86 -2.23 -20.56 2.83
CA ARG A 86 -2.57 -20.99 1.45
C ARG A 86 -1.31 -21.47 0.73
N SER A 87 -1.48 -22.35 -0.28
CA SER A 87 -0.37 -22.81 -1.11
C SER A 87 0.37 -21.63 -1.75
N TYR A 88 1.66 -21.78 -1.99
CA TYR A 88 2.45 -20.80 -2.75
C TYR A 88 2.05 -20.73 -4.22
N ASP A 89 1.53 -21.83 -4.77
CA ASP A 89 1.07 -21.91 -6.17
C ASP A 89 -0.31 -21.26 -6.37
N ASP A 90 -0.99 -20.86 -5.28
CA ASP A 90 -2.26 -20.15 -5.36
C ASP A 90 -1.99 -18.66 -5.62
N GLU A 91 -2.42 -18.14 -6.78
CA GLU A 91 -2.33 -16.72 -7.15
C GLU A 91 -2.99 -15.78 -6.13
N LYS A 92 -3.92 -16.31 -5.33
CA LYS A 92 -4.59 -15.59 -4.24
C LYS A 92 -3.94 -15.81 -2.88
N SER A 93 -2.72 -16.34 -2.86
CA SER A 93 -1.96 -16.55 -1.64
C SER A 93 -1.14 -15.31 -1.30
N PRO A 94 -1.38 -14.61 -0.18
CA PRO A 94 -0.57 -13.47 0.20
C PRO A 94 0.82 -13.95 0.64
N ILE A 95 1.84 -13.58 -0.12
CA ILE A 95 3.24 -13.96 0.14
C ILE A 95 3.97 -12.78 0.78
N TYR A 96 3.86 -11.60 0.17
CA TYR A 96 4.53 -10.40 0.62
C TYR A 96 3.54 -9.26 0.88
N TRP A 97 3.84 -8.48 1.90
CA TRP A 97 3.18 -7.21 2.17
C TRP A 97 4.20 -6.09 2.19
N MET A 98 4.05 -5.14 1.27
CA MET A 98 4.83 -3.91 1.22
C MET A 98 3.99 -2.77 1.76
N ASP A 99 4.49 -2.07 2.78
CA ASP A 99 3.83 -0.91 3.38
C ASP A 99 4.63 0.36 3.18
N PHE A 100 3.94 1.41 2.78
CA PHE A 100 4.45 2.76 2.70
C PHE A 100 3.86 3.58 3.83
N GLY A 101 4.71 4.20 4.62
CA GLY A 101 4.31 5.12 5.67
C GLY A 101 5.10 6.41 5.57
N ASN A 102 4.44 7.53 5.77
CA ASN A 102 5.07 8.83 5.78
C ASN A 102 4.58 9.69 6.95
N ALA A 103 5.46 10.59 7.35
CA ALA A 103 5.19 11.74 8.20
C ALA A 103 5.42 13.01 7.37
N GLN A 104 5.63 14.15 8.00
CA GLN A 104 5.84 15.40 7.30
C GLN A 104 7.08 15.36 6.39
N THR A 105 8.26 15.06 6.96
CA THR A 105 9.56 15.11 6.27
C THR A 105 10.26 13.76 6.20
N THR A 106 9.69 12.73 6.80
CA THR A 106 10.26 11.40 6.88
C THR A 106 9.27 10.34 6.40
N GLY A 107 9.76 9.18 6.06
CA GLY A 107 8.90 8.06 5.70
C GLY A 107 9.65 6.74 5.69
N GLN A 108 8.91 5.69 5.45
CA GLN A 108 9.42 4.33 5.41
C GLN A 108 8.77 3.55 4.28
N VAL A 109 9.54 2.63 3.72
CA VAL A 109 9.05 1.55 2.87
C VAL A 109 9.54 0.25 3.49
N LEU A 110 8.63 -0.64 3.79
CA LEU A 110 8.95 -1.91 4.40
C LEU A 110 8.23 -3.03 3.68
N ILE A 111 8.98 -4.10 3.34
CA ILE A 111 8.41 -5.33 2.78
C ILE A 111 8.64 -6.47 3.75
N GLY A 112 7.60 -7.25 4.02
CA GLY A 112 7.67 -8.41 4.91
C GLY A 112 6.96 -9.63 4.34
N ASN A 113 7.33 -10.80 4.86
CA ASN A 113 6.71 -12.06 4.51
C ASN A 113 5.40 -12.23 5.30
N VAL A 114 4.32 -12.46 4.57
CA VAL A 114 3.02 -12.80 5.18
C VAL A 114 3.00 -14.26 5.63
N LYS A 115 3.67 -15.13 4.89
CA LYS A 115 3.76 -16.57 5.16
C LYS A 115 4.45 -16.88 6.48
N SER A 116 3.95 -17.89 7.20
CA SER A 116 4.59 -18.41 8.42
C SER A 116 5.85 -19.21 8.10
N LYS A 117 5.82 -19.96 7.00
CA LYS A 117 6.94 -20.76 6.48
C LYS A 117 7.37 -20.20 5.13
N ILE A 118 8.67 -20.05 4.94
CA ILE A 118 9.27 -19.57 3.69
C ILE A 118 10.01 -20.75 3.06
N PRO A 119 9.61 -21.20 1.88
CA PRO A 119 10.36 -22.23 1.15
C PRO A 119 11.79 -21.75 0.92
N GLN A 120 12.73 -22.63 1.14
CA GLN A 120 14.13 -22.36 0.89
C GLN A 120 14.54 -22.89 -0.48
N PRO A 121 15.51 -22.25 -1.15
CA PRO A 121 16.06 -22.78 -2.39
C PRO A 121 16.58 -24.20 -2.20
N SER A 122 16.36 -25.05 -3.20
CA SER A 122 16.87 -26.45 -3.21
C SER A 122 18.36 -26.52 -3.57
N SER A 123 18.91 -25.50 -4.17
CA SER A 123 20.31 -25.38 -4.56
C SER A 123 21.10 -24.50 -3.60
N THR A 124 22.35 -24.90 -3.31
CA THR A 124 23.29 -24.09 -2.52
C THR A 124 23.89 -22.91 -3.29
N GLU A 125 23.58 -22.78 -4.58
CA GLU A 125 23.96 -21.61 -5.39
C GLU A 125 23.22 -20.34 -4.98
N TYR A 126 22.05 -20.49 -4.35
CA TYR A 126 21.21 -19.39 -3.91
C TYR A 126 21.34 -19.20 -2.40
N LEU A 127 21.34 -17.95 -1.99
CA LEU A 127 21.30 -17.60 -0.57
C LEU A 127 19.94 -18.01 0.05
N PRO A 128 19.95 -18.42 1.33
CA PRO A 128 18.69 -18.67 2.04
C PRO A 128 17.80 -17.42 2.05
N ILE A 129 16.51 -17.62 1.84
CA ILE A 129 15.53 -16.54 1.90
C ILE A 129 15.30 -16.17 3.36
N PRO A 130 15.64 -14.96 3.81
CA PRO A 130 15.44 -14.54 5.19
C PRO A 130 13.95 -14.34 5.48
N LYS A 131 13.57 -14.56 6.72
CA LYS A 131 12.28 -14.08 7.21
C LYS A 131 12.37 -12.57 7.39
N MET A 132 11.47 -11.84 6.73
CA MET A 132 11.31 -10.39 6.87
C MET A 132 10.02 -10.10 7.62
N ASN A 133 10.12 -9.36 8.71
CA ASN A 133 8.95 -8.96 9.48
C ASN A 133 8.08 -7.97 8.68
N VAL A 134 6.77 -8.10 8.83
CA VAL A 134 5.84 -7.10 8.26
C VAL A 134 5.79 -5.87 9.17
N ILE A 135 5.30 -4.75 8.64
CA ILE A 135 5.29 -3.46 9.36
C ILE A 135 4.64 -3.53 10.75
N THR A 136 3.63 -4.35 10.94
CA THR A 136 2.95 -4.52 12.24
C THR A 136 3.73 -5.39 13.24
N GLU A 137 4.77 -6.06 12.81
CA GLU A 137 5.70 -6.79 13.66
C GLU A 137 6.91 -5.91 14.03
N GLU A 138 7.28 -4.96 13.16
CA GLU A 138 8.36 -4.00 13.41
C GLU A 138 7.92 -2.81 14.27
N VAL A 139 6.70 -2.31 14.04
CA VAL A 139 6.19 -1.12 14.73
C VAL A 139 5.12 -1.53 15.74
N PRO A 140 5.32 -1.21 17.03
CA PRO A 140 4.34 -1.52 18.08
C PRO A 140 3.15 -0.57 18.03
N TYR A 141 2.28 -0.73 17.05
CA TYR A 141 1.12 0.15 16.84
C TYR A 141 0.18 0.26 18.04
N SER A 142 0.18 -0.70 18.96
CA SER A 142 -0.59 -0.62 20.21
C SER A 142 -0.17 0.53 21.12
N THR A 143 1.05 1.04 20.96
CA THR A 143 1.60 2.15 21.76
C THR A 143 1.48 3.50 21.06
N ILE A 144 1.15 3.51 19.76
CA ILE A 144 1.03 4.74 18.97
C ILE A 144 -0.36 5.32 19.15
N ARG A 145 -0.43 6.53 19.71
CA ARG A 145 -1.65 7.34 19.70
C ARG A 145 -1.68 8.18 18.44
N GLU A 146 -2.56 7.86 17.53
CA GLU A 146 -2.82 8.70 16.36
C GLU A 146 -3.51 9.99 16.82
N LYS A 147 -2.96 11.14 16.38
CA LYS A 147 -3.70 12.40 16.47
C LYS A 147 -4.65 12.42 15.28
N ASP A 148 -5.93 12.49 15.56
CA ASP A 148 -6.95 12.70 14.54
C ASP A 148 -6.78 14.12 13.97
N SER A 149 -6.09 14.21 12.84
CA SER A 149 -5.78 15.50 12.20
C SER A 149 -6.82 15.92 11.18
N GLY A 150 -7.86 15.14 10.98
CA GLY A 150 -8.88 15.39 9.97
C GLY A 150 -8.37 15.53 8.53
N PRO A 151 -9.23 15.62 7.54
CA PRO A 151 -8.84 15.93 6.17
C PRO A 151 -8.35 17.39 6.05
N SER A 152 -7.34 17.62 5.19
CA SER A 152 -6.88 18.99 4.89
C SER A 152 -7.87 19.68 3.95
N CYS A 153 -8.21 20.93 4.26
CA CYS A 153 -9.16 21.71 3.47
C CYS A 153 -8.51 22.46 2.30
N SER A 154 -7.17 22.65 2.33
CA SER A 154 -6.42 23.34 1.27
C SER A 154 -5.07 22.68 1.02
N LEU A 155 -4.45 23.02 -0.13
CA LEU A 155 -3.09 22.60 -0.45
C LEU A 155 -2.07 23.09 0.57
N ALA A 156 -2.19 24.36 1.03
CA ALA A 156 -1.28 24.94 2.01
C ALA A 156 -1.33 24.19 3.35
N GLU A 157 -2.51 23.84 3.83
CA GLU A 157 -2.68 23.01 5.04
C GLU A 157 -2.12 21.59 4.83
N ALA A 158 -2.33 21.00 3.66
CA ALA A 158 -1.82 19.69 3.33
C ALA A 158 -0.27 19.66 3.31
N LEU A 159 0.39 20.70 2.80
CA LEU A 159 1.85 20.83 2.80
C LEU A 159 2.44 21.06 4.19
N GLN A 160 1.69 21.65 5.13
CA GLN A 160 2.12 21.72 6.53
C GLN A 160 2.15 20.33 7.20
N LYS A 161 1.30 19.41 6.76
CA LYS A 161 1.25 18.04 7.27
C LYS A 161 2.25 17.11 6.59
N GLN A 162 2.64 17.42 5.35
CA GLN A 162 3.46 16.54 4.52
C GLN A 162 4.19 17.31 3.42
N ASP A 163 5.51 17.15 3.33
CA ASP A 163 6.34 17.76 2.30
C ASP A 163 5.95 17.27 0.89
N LEU A 164 6.16 18.16 -0.09
CA LEU A 164 5.77 17.94 -1.49
C LEU A 164 6.35 16.66 -2.10
N PHE A 165 7.61 16.37 -1.83
CA PHE A 165 8.36 15.30 -2.51
C PHE A 165 8.42 13.98 -1.75
N ILE A 166 8.01 13.93 -0.48
CA ILE A 166 8.17 12.72 0.35
C ILE A 166 7.50 11.49 -0.27
N ASN A 167 6.30 11.64 -0.82
CA ASN A 167 5.58 10.54 -1.46
C ASN A 167 6.31 10.01 -2.70
N SER A 168 6.86 10.89 -3.52
CA SER A 168 7.59 10.52 -4.73
C SER A 168 8.89 9.78 -4.40
N ILE A 169 9.62 10.23 -3.37
CA ILE A 169 10.83 9.56 -2.90
C ILE A 169 10.53 8.15 -2.40
N LEU A 170 9.49 8.02 -1.58
CA LEU A 170 9.08 6.71 -1.05
C LEU A 170 8.59 5.78 -2.17
N ALA A 171 7.82 6.30 -3.12
CA ALA A 171 7.37 5.51 -4.26
C ALA A 171 8.54 4.98 -5.09
N GLN A 172 9.54 5.82 -5.40
CA GLN A 172 10.75 5.39 -6.12
C GLN A 172 11.53 4.34 -5.33
N THR A 173 11.72 4.53 -4.02
CA THR A 173 12.37 3.56 -3.14
C THR A 173 11.64 2.21 -3.16
N GLY A 174 10.31 2.22 -3.05
CA GLY A 174 9.52 1.00 -3.11
C GLY A 174 9.58 0.31 -4.47
N CYS A 175 9.58 1.07 -5.55
CA CYS A 175 9.75 0.52 -6.90
C CYS A 175 11.15 -0.14 -7.07
N ASP A 176 12.22 0.46 -6.55
CA ASP A 176 13.57 -0.14 -6.58
C ASP A 176 13.61 -1.46 -5.78
N ILE A 177 13.00 -1.50 -4.60
CA ILE A 177 12.90 -2.73 -3.80
C ILE A 177 12.16 -3.82 -4.59
N LEU A 178 11.00 -3.50 -5.17
CA LEU A 178 10.23 -4.46 -5.97
C LEU A 178 11.00 -4.94 -7.19
N TRP A 179 11.69 -4.05 -7.89
CA TRP A 179 12.50 -4.38 -9.05
C TRP A 179 13.62 -5.36 -8.74
N ARG A 180 14.28 -5.19 -7.59
CA ARG A 180 15.36 -6.10 -7.13
C ARG A 180 14.84 -7.45 -6.63
N MET A 181 13.55 -7.52 -6.32
CA MET A 181 12.90 -8.72 -5.80
C MET A 181 12.33 -9.62 -6.91
N LEU A 182 11.97 -9.04 -8.04
CA LEU A 182 11.43 -9.70 -9.23
C LEU A 182 12.53 -10.11 -10.21
#